data_de4f7bc70be7fc0a2df798af45d3844f
#
_entry.id   de4f7bc70be7fc0a2df798af45d3844f
#
_cell.length_a   1.000
_cell.length_b   1.000
_cell.length_c   1.000
_cell.angle_alpha   90.00
_cell.angle_beta   90.00
_cell.angle_gamma   90.00
#
_symmetry.space_group_name_H-M   'P 1'
#
loop_
_entity.id
_entity.type
_entity.pdbx_description
1 polymer ?
#
loop_
_entity_poly.entity_id
_entity_poly.type
_entity_poly.pdbx_seq_one_letter_code
_entity_poly.pdbx_strand_id
1 'polypeptide(L)'
;DVYKRQVYEGREKGLTFEESLRSREFEPDGPNYTPRISGLMKIKDGTFHYAMSILKSNNGNPESCNRFTYTYENPIAGEGRFIHTYMHDGNPLPSFEGEPKLVAIEEDIDDFTNTLWNSLNDDNKVSLFVRYIDIATGEYETRIVNKNK
;
A
#
# COMPACT_ATOMS: atom_id res chain seq x y z
N ASP A 1 -14.63 -4.93 6.43
CA ASP A 1 -13.20 -4.80 6.30
C ASP A 1 -12.60 -4.14 7.56
N VAL A 2 -12.17 -4.98 8.50
CA VAL A 2 -11.75 -4.59 9.87
C VAL A 2 -10.47 -3.73 9.86
N TYR A 3 -9.69 -3.74 8.79
CA TYR A 3 -8.35 -3.14 8.75
C TYR A 3 -8.32 -1.69 8.28
N LYS A 4 -9.16 -1.30 7.33
CA LYS A 4 -9.31 0.10 6.91
C LYS A 4 -9.87 0.97 8.03
N ARG A 5 -10.68 0.37 8.88
CA ARG A 5 -11.35 1.01 10.00
C ARG A 5 -10.37 1.52 11.05
N GLN A 6 -9.20 0.92 11.24
CA GLN A 6 -8.29 1.22 12.34
C GLN A 6 -7.44 2.47 12.16
N VAL A 7 -6.93 2.73 10.95
CA VAL A 7 -6.27 4.01 10.67
C VAL A 7 -7.30 5.14 10.83
N TYR A 8 -8.53 4.89 10.41
CA TYR A 8 -9.64 5.82 10.58
C TYR A 8 -9.96 6.05 12.08
N GLU A 9 -10.17 4.98 12.84
CA GLU A 9 -10.44 5.05 14.29
C GLU A 9 -9.27 5.65 15.08
N GLY A 10 -8.03 5.36 14.67
CA GLY A 10 -6.84 5.98 15.23
C GLY A 10 -6.84 7.48 15.01
N ARG A 11 -7.18 7.93 13.80
CA ARG A 11 -7.29 9.35 13.47
C ARG A 11 -8.38 10.05 14.30
N GLU A 12 -9.53 9.43 14.50
CA GLU A 12 -10.59 9.97 15.37
C GLU A 12 -10.12 10.13 16.82
N LYS A 13 -9.20 9.29 17.27
CA LYS A 13 -8.55 9.38 18.59
C LYS A 13 -7.33 10.31 18.63
N GLY A 14 -7.03 11.00 17.53
CA GLY A 14 -5.88 11.89 17.42
C GLY A 14 -4.53 11.18 17.31
N LEU A 15 -4.52 9.88 17.01
CA LEU A 15 -3.29 9.10 16.81
C LEU A 15 -2.66 9.40 15.45
N THR A 16 -1.35 9.33 15.38
CA THR A 16 -0.61 9.32 14.12
C THR A 16 -0.87 8.04 13.34
N PHE A 17 -0.46 8.01 12.06
CA PHE A 17 -0.54 6.82 11.22
C PHE A 17 0.22 5.64 11.85
N GLU A 18 1.44 5.87 12.31
CA GLU A 18 2.27 4.85 12.97
C GLU A 18 1.66 4.34 14.28
N GLU A 19 1.18 5.25 15.12
CA GLU A 19 0.53 4.88 16.38
C GLU A 19 -0.73 4.04 16.15
N SER A 20 -1.51 4.36 15.12
CA SER A 20 -2.69 3.61 14.73
C SER A 20 -2.35 2.16 14.34
N LEU A 21 -1.17 1.93 13.77
CA LEU A 21 -0.70 0.61 13.33
C LEU A 21 -0.02 -0.20 14.45
N ARG A 22 0.33 0.41 15.59
CA ARG A 22 1.00 -0.29 16.72
C ARG A 22 0.17 -1.41 17.32
N SER A 23 -1.16 -1.32 17.25
CA SER A 23 -2.08 -2.34 17.76
C SER A 23 -2.24 -3.53 16.81
N ARG A 24 -1.50 -3.57 15.70
CA ARG A 24 -1.59 -4.60 14.67
C ARG A 24 -0.26 -5.27 14.41
N GLU A 25 -0.37 -6.44 13.85
CA GLU A 25 0.74 -7.28 13.42
C GLU A 25 0.43 -7.82 12.02
N PHE A 26 1.28 -8.67 11.51
CA PHE A 26 1.05 -9.46 10.30
C PHE A 26 -0.11 -10.45 10.50
N GLU A 27 -0.52 -11.15 9.43
CA GLU A 27 -1.57 -12.18 9.52
C GLU A 27 -1.05 -13.44 10.25
N PRO A 28 -1.89 -14.07 11.10
CA PRO A 28 -1.48 -15.28 11.84
C PRO A 28 -1.60 -16.56 10.99
N ASP A 29 -1.19 -16.50 9.72
CA ASP A 29 -1.31 -17.57 8.71
C ASP A 29 0.02 -18.30 8.51
N GLY A 30 0.58 -18.88 9.57
CA GLY A 30 1.81 -19.67 9.44
C GLY A 30 1.74 -20.73 8.32
N PRO A 31 2.82 -20.98 7.60
CA PRO A 31 4.17 -20.48 7.84
C PRO A 31 4.51 -19.14 7.18
N ASN A 32 3.60 -18.56 6.38
CA ASN A 32 3.89 -17.37 5.59
C ASN A 32 3.88 -16.08 6.44
N TYR A 33 2.99 -16.02 7.46
CA TYR A 33 2.80 -14.81 8.26
C TYR A 33 2.67 -13.57 7.39
N THR A 34 1.64 -13.58 6.52
CA THR A 34 1.40 -12.58 5.48
C THR A 34 1.56 -11.16 6.00
N PRO A 35 2.48 -10.37 5.45
CA PRO A 35 2.68 -8.99 5.87
C PRO A 35 1.44 -8.14 5.63
N ARG A 36 1.20 -7.14 6.49
CA ARG A 36 0.18 -6.12 6.27
C ARG A 36 0.83 -4.86 5.76
N ILE A 37 0.37 -4.40 4.61
CA ILE A 37 0.76 -3.13 4.02
C ILE A 37 -0.35 -2.11 4.17
N SER A 38 0.02 -0.85 4.39
CA SER A 38 -0.91 0.26 4.52
C SER A 38 -0.35 1.51 3.86
N GLY A 39 -1.22 2.37 3.37
CA GLY A 39 -0.86 3.66 2.79
C GLY A 39 -1.75 4.77 3.33
N LEU A 40 -1.19 5.94 3.47
CA LEU A 40 -1.86 7.17 3.83
C LEU A 40 -1.41 8.29 2.90
N MET A 41 -2.34 9.01 2.30
CA MET A 41 -2.09 10.25 1.58
C MET A 41 -2.76 11.41 2.33
N LYS A 42 -2.04 12.50 2.53
CA LYS A 42 -2.56 13.75 3.06
C LYS A 42 -2.45 14.82 1.99
N ILE A 43 -3.58 15.39 1.62
CA ILE A 43 -3.69 16.49 0.66
C ILE A 43 -4.07 17.73 1.43
N LYS A 44 -3.33 18.82 1.26
CA LYS A 44 -3.62 20.10 1.89
C LYS A 44 -3.05 21.24 1.05
N ASP A 45 -3.89 22.25 0.78
CA ASP A 45 -3.49 23.50 0.13
C ASP A 45 -2.71 23.29 -1.20
N GLY A 46 -3.18 22.36 -2.05
CA GLY A 46 -2.57 22.04 -3.34
C GLY A 46 -1.24 21.28 -3.25
N THR A 47 -0.89 20.80 -2.06
CA THR A 47 0.28 19.93 -1.84
C THR A 47 -0.16 18.59 -1.30
N PHE A 48 0.68 17.57 -1.44
CA PHE A 48 0.44 16.29 -0.79
C PHE A 48 1.74 15.66 -0.30
N HIS A 49 1.60 14.86 0.72
CA HIS A 49 2.61 13.91 1.16
C HIS A 49 1.94 12.57 1.45
N TYR A 50 2.71 11.53 1.41
CA TYR A 50 2.18 10.19 1.69
C TYR A 50 3.13 9.35 2.54
N ALA A 51 2.57 8.37 3.20
CA ALA A 51 3.31 7.37 3.95
C ALA A 51 2.86 5.97 3.55
N MET A 52 3.81 5.05 3.55
CA MET A 52 3.58 3.61 3.37
C MET A 52 4.12 2.85 4.56
N SER A 53 3.45 1.79 4.96
CA SER A 53 3.87 0.96 6.08
C SER A 53 3.76 -0.52 5.75
N ILE A 54 4.67 -1.30 6.34
CA ILE A 54 4.60 -2.76 6.35
C ILE A 54 4.80 -3.28 7.77
N LEU A 55 3.92 -4.19 8.17
CA LEU A 55 4.01 -4.98 9.39
C LEU A 55 4.30 -6.41 8.99
N LYS A 56 5.44 -6.96 9.40
CA LYS A 56 5.87 -8.30 8.98
C LYS A 56 6.51 -9.07 10.13
N SER A 57 6.50 -10.39 10.04
CA SER A 57 7.19 -11.25 10.99
C SER A 57 8.72 -11.00 10.93
N ASN A 58 9.39 -11.17 12.05
CA ASN A 58 10.84 -11.16 12.09
C ASN A 58 11.36 -12.54 11.65
N ASN A 59 11.67 -12.67 10.36
CA ASN A 59 12.17 -13.92 9.77
C ASN A 59 11.28 -15.16 10.07
N GLY A 60 9.95 -14.99 9.99
CA GLY A 60 9.01 -16.08 10.27
C GLY A 60 8.76 -16.36 11.75
N ASN A 61 9.27 -15.53 12.66
CA ASN A 61 8.96 -15.68 14.09
C ASN A 61 7.54 -15.13 14.37
N PRO A 62 6.60 -15.99 14.84
CA PRO A 62 5.22 -15.58 15.10
C PRO A 62 5.07 -14.61 16.27
N GLU A 63 6.04 -14.54 17.16
CA GLU A 63 5.99 -13.69 18.36
C GLU A 63 6.72 -12.35 18.19
N SER A 64 7.25 -12.07 17.00
CA SER A 64 8.05 -10.86 16.74
C SER A 64 7.59 -10.15 15.48
N CYS A 65 7.04 -8.94 15.64
CA CYS A 65 6.57 -8.09 14.54
C CYS A 65 7.52 -6.92 14.29
N ASN A 66 8.09 -6.88 13.10
CA ASN A 66 8.82 -5.71 12.60
C ASN A 66 7.86 -4.72 11.94
N ARG A 67 8.03 -3.43 12.24
CA ARG A 67 7.19 -2.33 11.76
C ARG A 67 8.05 -1.29 11.07
N PHE A 68 7.76 -1.04 9.82
CA PHE A 68 8.45 -0.03 9.02
C PHE A 68 7.43 0.97 8.45
N THR A 69 7.76 2.25 8.54
CA THR A 69 6.99 3.33 7.92
C THR A 69 7.93 4.20 7.11
N TYR A 70 7.54 4.49 5.88
CA TYR A 70 8.26 5.30 4.91
C TYR A 70 7.43 6.52 4.58
N THR A 71 7.98 7.71 4.81
CA THR A 71 7.28 8.98 4.58
C THR A 71 7.94 9.75 3.45
N TYR A 72 7.11 10.24 2.52
CA TYR A 72 7.52 11.01 1.34
C TYR A 72 6.86 12.38 1.39
N GLU A 73 7.61 13.39 1.78
CA GLU A 73 7.10 14.74 2.06
C GLU A 73 7.02 15.63 0.82
N ASN A 74 7.90 15.42 -0.14
CA ASN A 74 7.96 16.22 -1.38
C ASN A 74 7.98 15.30 -2.59
N PRO A 75 6.83 14.68 -2.94
CA PRO A 75 6.76 13.77 -4.09
C PRO A 75 7.09 14.50 -5.40
N ILE A 76 7.79 13.80 -6.28
CA ILE A 76 8.18 14.31 -7.59
C ILE A 76 7.13 13.88 -8.61
N ALA A 77 6.70 14.80 -9.48
CA ALA A 77 5.75 14.49 -10.55
C ALA A 77 6.28 13.37 -11.46
N GLY A 78 5.43 12.43 -11.82
CA GLY A 78 5.78 11.26 -12.62
C GLY A 78 6.46 10.13 -11.84
N GLU A 79 6.75 10.30 -10.56
CA GLU A 79 7.33 9.28 -9.69
C GLU A 79 6.34 8.81 -8.62
N GLY A 80 6.39 7.53 -8.32
CA GLY A 80 5.60 6.91 -7.26
C GLY A 80 6.39 5.84 -6.51
N ARG A 81 5.76 5.28 -5.49
CA ARG A 81 6.35 4.20 -4.70
C ARG A 81 5.44 2.97 -4.70
N PHE A 82 6.05 1.81 -4.86
CA PHE A 82 5.38 0.53 -4.90
C PHE A 82 5.81 -0.35 -3.74
N ILE A 83 4.83 -0.83 -2.97
CA ILE A 83 5.03 -1.79 -1.87
C ILE A 83 4.12 -2.99 -2.08
N HIS A 84 4.62 -4.17 -1.77
CA HIS A 84 3.87 -5.42 -1.87
C HIS A 84 4.13 -6.31 -0.66
N THR A 85 3.34 -7.35 -0.46
CA THR A 85 3.43 -8.21 0.73
C THR A 85 4.61 -9.17 0.66
N TYR A 86 4.81 -9.82 -0.49
CA TYR A 86 5.84 -10.83 -0.70
C TYR A 86 6.87 -10.40 -1.72
N MET A 87 8.12 -10.76 -1.51
CA MET A 87 9.24 -10.38 -2.38
C MET A 87 9.20 -11.11 -3.72
N HIS A 88 8.94 -12.42 -3.67
CA HIS A 88 8.88 -13.35 -4.80
C HIS A 88 8.20 -14.65 -4.35
N ASP A 89 8.05 -15.60 -5.26
CA ASP A 89 7.57 -16.94 -4.94
C ASP A 89 8.54 -17.69 -4.02
N GLY A 90 8.01 -18.53 -3.15
CA GLY A 90 8.80 -19.29 -2.18
C GLY A 90 7.93 -20.16 -1.28
N ASN A 91 8.59 -20.99 -0.45
CA ASN A 91 7.90 -21.80 0.56
C ASN A 91 8.77 -21.89 1.83
N PRO A 92 8.45 -21.12 2.89
CA PRO A 92 7.41 -20.08 2.94
C PRO A 92 7.68 -18.89 2.00
N LEU A 93 6.64 -18.12 1.71
CA LEU A 93 6.74 -16.91 0.89
C LEU A 93 7.57 -15.84 1.63
N PRO A 94 8.67 -15.32 1.07
CA PRO A 94 9.47 -14.31 1.73
C PRO A 94 8.77 -12.96 1.73
N SER A 95 8.74 -12.31 2.89
CA SER A 95 8.19 -10.97 3.04
C SER A 95 8.98 -9.92 2.25
N PHE A 96 8.29 -8.86 1.79
CA PHE A 96 8.94 -7.70 1.17
C PHE A 96 10.00 -7.10 2.10
N GLU A 97 11.13 -6.70 1.51
CA GLU A 97 12.25 -6.08 2.22
C GLU A 97 12.72 -4.79 1.55
N GLY A 98 13.22 -3.90 2.38
CA GLY A 98 13.78 -2.62 1.93
C GLY A 98 12.74 -1.52 1.76
N GLU A 99 13.16 -0.43 1.14
CA GLU A 99 12.33 0.72 0.83
C GLU A 99 11.33 0.37 -0.30
N PRO A 100 10.10 0.91 -0.29
CA PRO A 100 9.16 0.83 -1.40
C PRO A 100 9.82 1.24 -2.72
N LYS A 101 9.63 0.42 -3.76
CA LYS A 101 10.31 0.59 -5.04
C LYS A 101 9.86 1.85 -5.76
N LEU A 102 10.80 2.59 -6.32
CA LEU A 102 10.50 3.71 -7.20
C LEU A 102 9.86 3.18 -8.50
N VAL A 103 8.76 3.78 -8.91
CA VAL A 103 8.03 3.44 -10.14
C VAL A 103 7.64 4.72 -10.88
N ALA A 104 7.53 4.64 -12.21
CA ALA A 104 6.97 5.70 -13.02
C ALA A 104 5.44 5.71 -12.88
N ILE A 105 4.86 6.91 -12.86
CA ILE A 105 3.41 7.13 -12.87
C ILE A 105 3.07 7.84 -14.18
N GLU A 106 2.22 7.24 -14.99
CA GLU A 106 1.74 7.81 -16.23
C GLU A 106 0.72 8.93 -15.94
N GLU A 107 0.66 9.95 -16.80
CA GLU A 107 -0.26 11.09 -16.61
C GLU A 107 -1.71 10.69 -16.84
N ASP A 108 -1.96 9.83 -17.83
CA ASP A 108 -3.30 9.35 -18.15
C ASP A 108 -3.69 8.16 -17.28
N ILE A 109 -4.87 8.23 -16.66
CA ILE A 109 -5.36 7.19 -15.76
C ILE A 109 -5.68 5.88 -16.47
N ASP A 110 -6.13 5.92 -17.74
CA ASP A 110 -6.45 4.73 -18.51
C ASP A 110 -5.18 4.00 -18.95
N ASP A 111 -4.17 4.75 -19.40
CA ASP A 111 -2.87 4.21 -19.75
C ASP A 111 -2.20 3.58 -18.52
N PHE A 112 -2.19 4.27 -17.40
CA PHE A 112 -1.64 3.74 -16.14
C PHE A 112 -2.38 2.49 -15.66
N THR A 113 -3.70 2.49 -15.73
CA THR A 113 -4.52 1.33 -15.37
C THR A 113 -4.20 0.12 -16.26
N ASN A 114 -4.08 0.33 -17.56
CA ASN A 114 -3.74 -0.72 -18.52
C ASN A 114 -2.32 -1.27 -18.29
N THR A 115 -1.34 -0.39 -18.10
CA THR A 115 0.04 -0.78 -17.80
C THR A 115 0.12 -1.61 -16.52
N LEU A 116 -0.53 -1.18 -15.44
CA LEU A 116 -0.57 -1.93 -14.19
C LEU A 116 -1.26 -3.29 -14.36
N TRP A 117 -2.45 -3.30 -14.97
CA TRP A 117 -3.20 -4.54 -15.15
C TRP A 117 -2.45 -5.59 -15.96
N ASN A 118 -1.76 -5.15 -17.03
CA ASN A 118 -0.96 -6.03 -17.87
C ASN A 118 0.35 -6.48 -17.22
N SER A 119 0.84 -5.75 -16.23
CA SER A 119 2.05 -6.11 -15.45
C SER A 119 1.77 -7.15 -14.36
N LEU A 120 0.52 -7.34 -13.97
CA LEU A 120 0.15 -8.32 -12.94
C LEU A 120 0.17 -9.73 -13.51
N ASN A 121 0.57 -10.69 -12.67
CA ASN A 121 0.52 -12.12 -13.01
C ASN A 121 -0.91 -12.54 -13.34
N ASP A 122 -1.12 -13.10 -14.54
CA ASP A 122 -2.44 -13.46 -15.07
C ASP A 122 -3.17 -14.49 -14.21
N ASP A 123 -2.45 -15.41 -13.58
CA ASP A 123 -3.07 -16.45 -12.75
C ASP A 123 -3.53 -15.89 -11.40
N ASN A 124 -2.81 -14.94 -10.86
CA ASN A 124 -3.00 -14.43 -9.50
C ASN A 124 -3.78 -13.10 -9.42
N LYS A 125 -3.85 -12.32 -10.51
CA LYS A 125 -4.58 -11.06 -10.50
C LYS A 125 -6.09 -11.29 -10.33
N VAL A 126 -6.70 -10.51 -9.46
CA VAL A 126 -8.14 -10.58 -9.15
C VAL A 126 -8.82 -9.27 -9.52
N SER A 127 -8.35 -8.17 -8.98
CA SER A 127 -8.90 -6.84 -9.23
C SER A 127 -7.84 -5.76 -9.07
N LEU A 128 -8.04 -4.65 -9.76
CA LEU A 128 -7.23 -3.44 -9.68
C LEU A 128 -8.15 -2.24 -9.44
N PHE A 129 -7.77 -1.40 -8.49
CA PHE A 129 -8.40 -0.10 -8.24
C PHE A 129 -7.37 0.99 -8.47
N VAL A 130 -7.66 1.94 -9.35
CA VAL A 130 -6.84 3.12 -9.61
C VAL A 130 -7.66 4.37 -9.36
N ARG A 131 -7.08 5.34 -8.68
CA ARG A 131 -7.70 6.66 -8.47
C ARG A 131 -6.67 7.77 -8.64
N TYR A 132 -7.00 8.71 -9.50
CA TYR A 132 -6.29 9.97 -9.64
C TYR A 132 -7.07 11.06 -8.91
N ILE A 133 -6.37 11.86 -8.15
CA ILE A 133 -6.96 12.93 -7.33
C ILE A 133 -6.28 14.25 -7.73
N ASP A 134 -7.05 15.22 -8.16
CA ASP A 134 -6.58 16.59 -8.32
C ASP A 134 -6.27 17.18 -6.93
N ILE A 135 -5.01 17.52 -6.69
CA ILE A 135 -4.58 17.99 -5.37
C ILE A 135 -5.03 19.41 -5.05
N ALA A 136 -5.42 20.20 -6.05
CA ALA A 136 -5.92 21.57 -5.85
C ALA A 136 -7.40 21.60 -5.53
N THR A 137 -8.19 20.75 -6.19
CA THR A 137 -9.66 20.73 -6.06
C THR A 137 -10.18 19.62 -5.16
N GLY A 138 -9.44 18.53 -5.04
CA GLY A 138 -9.88 17.29 -4.38
C GLY A 138 -10.81 16.44 -5.24
N GLU A 139 -11.10 16.84 -6.47
CA GLU A 139 -11.85 16.02 -7.43
C GLU A 139 -11.06 14.78 -7.80
N TYR A 140 -11.74 13.70 -8.20
CA TYR A 140 -11.06 12.46 -8.51
C TYR A 140 -11.72 11.68 -9.64
N GLU A 141 -10.90 10.92 -10.33
CA GLU A 141 -11.31 9.87 -11.27
C GLU A 141 -10.93 8.50 -10.74
N THR A 142 -11.71 7.49 -11.08
CA THR A 142 -11.49 6.12 -10.60
C THR A 142 -11.65 5.12 -11.74
N ARG A 143 -10.77 4.11 -11.76
CA ARG A 143 -10.90 2.91 -12.60
C ARG A 143 -10.90 1.67 -11.74
N ILE A 144 -11.75 0.71 -12.09
CA ILE A 144 -11.83 -0.60 -11.43
C ILE A 144 -11.81 -1.66 -12.53
N VAL A 145 -10.83 -2.54 -12.46
CA VAL A 145 -10.71 -3.69 -13.35
C VAL A 145 -10.86 -4.96 -12.52
N ASN A 146 -11.71 -5.87 -12.97
CA ASN A 146 -11.90 -7.17 -12.35
C ASN A 146 -11.67 -8.28 -13.37
N LYS A 147 -10.96 -9.34 -12.98
CA LYS A 147 -10.71 -10.51 -13.83
C LYS A 147 -11.99 -11.26 -14.17
N ASN A 148 -12.86 -11.38 -13.19
CA ASN A 148 -14.15 -12.06 -13.33
C ASN A 148 -15.26 -11.00 -13.19
N LYS A 149 -15.95 -10.74 -14.24
CA LYS A 149 -17.17 -9.91 -14.25
C LYS A 149 -18.39 -10.79 -14.07
#